data_600eab228d02b6dae142b3ac682adcab
#
_entry.id   600eab228d02b6dae142b3ac682adcab
#
_cell.length_a   1.000
_cell.length_b   1.000
_cell.length_c   1.000
_cell.angle_alpha   90.00
_cell.angle_beta   90.00
_cell.angle_gamma   90.00
#
_symmetry.space_group_name_H-M   'P 1'
#
loop_
_entity.id
_entity.type
_entity.pdbx_description
1 polymer ?
#
loop_
_entity_poly.entity_id
_entity_poly.type
_entity_poly.pdbx_seq_one_letter_code
_entity_poly.pdbx_strand_id
1 'polypeptide(L)'
;MTGTFAYPRNAFLGFDHIFDQLENIHKQSKDTYPPHNVVKEEELNYSLELAVAGFKEEHIDIEVKDHVLTITGDRPQRREQDKYVHKGISARNWKKSFRLSEYTEVTGADLTDGILTVNLEVVLPEEKQPRKILIGKNEELTNDTNRTKGLFSRS
;
A
#
# COMPACT_ATOMS: atom_id res chain seq x y z
N MET A 1 23.04 15.54 4.76
CA MET A 1 22.69 15.58 3.34
C MET A 1 21.27 15.06 3.20
N THR A 2 20.36 15.96 3.09
CA THR A 2 18.98 15.62 2.76
C THR A 2 18.91 15.39 1.26
N GLY A 3 19.09 14.13 0.84
CA GLY A 3 18.81 13.73 -0.52
C GLY A 3 17.30 13.81 -0.77
N THR A 4 16.82 14.93 -1.22
CA THR A 4 15.48 15.01 -1.78
C THR A 4 15.52 14.25 -3.10
N PHE A 5 15.12 13.00 -3.10
CA PHE A 5 14.80 12.29 -4.33
C PHE A 5 13.54 12.92 -4.91
N ALA A 6 13.71 14.05 -5.59
CA ALA A 6 12.68 14.58 -6.46
C ALA A 6 12.62 13.67 -7.69
N TYR A 7 11.84 12.61 -7.61
CA TYR A 7 11.42 11.92 -8.82
C TYR A 7 10.69 12.94 -9.70
N PRO A 8 11.08 13.12 -10.95
CA PRO A 8 10.36 14.00 -11.84
C PRO A 8 8.89 13.54 -11.89
N ARG A 9 7.98 14.45 -11.58
CA ARG A 9 6.52 14.16 -11.54
C ARG A 9 5.99 13.50 -12.80
N ASN A 10 6.68 13.69 -13.92
CA ASN A 10 6.38 13.08 -15.21
C ASN A 10 6.74 11.58 -15.31
N ALA A 11 7.54 11.03 -14.39
CA ALA A 11 7.86 9.60 -14.36
C ALA A 11 6.72 8.72 -13.79
N PHE A 12 5.74 9.35 -13.13
CA PHE A 12 4.63 8.66 -12.42
C PHE A 12 3.27 9.08 -12.97
N LEU A 13 3.10 9.05 -14.28
CA LEU A 13 1.81 9.32 -14.93
C LEU A 13 0.73 8.36 -14.41
N GLY A 14 -0.17 8.88 -13.58
CA GLY A 14 -1.28 8.14 -12.99
C GLY A 14 -1.07 7.66 -11.54
N PHE A 15 0.11 7.86 -10.95
CA PHE A 15 0.44 7.44 -9.58
C PHE A 15 0.58 8.58 -8.58
N ASP A 16 0.45 9.83 -9.01
CA ASP A 16 0.63 11.03 -8.19
C ASP A 16 -0.27 11.05 -6.96
N HIS A 17 -1.46 10.44 -7.04
CA HIS A 17 -2.41 10.40 -5.93
C HIS A 17 -1.95 9.58 -4.73
N ILE A 18 -1.13 8.55 -4.92
CA ILE A 18 -0.64 7.72 -3.81
C ILE A 18 0.34 8.53 -2.96
N PHE A 19 1.26 9.23 -3.59
CA PHE A 19 2.27 10.04 -2.89
C PHE A 19 1.66 11.30 -2.29
N ASP A 20 0.81 12.01 -3.01
CA ASP A 20 0.15 13.22 -2.53
C ASP A 20 -0.78 12.91 -1.34
N GLN A 21 -1.45 11.78 -1.35
CA GLN A 21 -2.31 11.37 -0.25
C GLN A 21 -1.51 10.92 0.97
N LEU A 22 -0.39 10.23 0.79
CA LEU A 22 0.51 9.87 1.89
C LEU A 22 1.14 11.12 2.53
N GLU A 23 1.54 12.11 1.73
CA GLU A 23 2.04 13.40 2.25
C GLU A 23 0.96 14.20 2.97
N ASN A 24 -0.27 14.23 2.46
CA ASN A 24 -1.37 14.96 3.07
C ASN A 24 -1.81 14.36 4.41
N ILE A 25 -1.79 13.04 4.53
CA ILE A 25 -2.06 12.36 5.80
C ILE A 25 -0.96 12.70 6.82
N HIS A 26 0.28 12.80 6.37
CA HIS A 26 1.40 13.16 7.24
C HIS A 26 1.29 14.61 7.76
N LYS A 27 0.75 15.52 6.97
CA LYS A 27 0.56 16.93 7.36
C LYS A 27 -0.66 17.17 8.27
N GLN A 28 -1.67 16.30 8.23
CA GLN A 28 -2.92 16.50 8.98
C GLN A 28 -2.97 15.81 10.34
N SER A 29 -2.14 14.82 10.60
CA SER A 29 -2.13 14.13 11.89
C SER A 29 -1.04 14.69 12.79
N LYS A 30 -1.47 15.36 13.88
CA LYS A 30 -0.58 15.71 15.01
C LYS A 30 -0.08 14.47 15.75
N ASP A 31 -0.61 13.30 15.47
CA ASP A 31 -0.26 12.04 16.08
C ASP A 31 0.58 11.19 15.12
N THR A 32 1.89 11.32 15.24
CA THR A 32 2.88 10.62 14.42
C THR A 32 3.18 9.21 14.91
N TYR A 33 2.55 8.75 15.99
CA TYR A 33 2.79 7.43 16.57
C TYR A 33 1.84 6.37 16.01
N PRO A 34 2.33 5.17 15.67
CA PRO A 34 3.74 4.78 15.56
C PRO A 34 4.43 5.43 14.35
N PRO A 35 5.75 5.66 14.42
CA PRO A 35 6.51 6.12 13.28
C PRO A 35 6.46 5.06 12.17
N HIS A 36 6.44 5.50 10.92
CA HIS A 36 6.34 4.62 9.77
C HIS A 36 7.20 5.09 8.60
N ASN A 37 7.57 4.14 7.76
CA ASN A 37 8.20 4.35 6.48
C ASN A 37 7.28 3.83 5.37
N VAL A 38 7.37 4.43 4.21
CA VAL A 38 6.84 3.87 2.96
C VAL A 38 8.03 3.58 2.07
N VAL A 39 8.22 2.33 1.72
CA VAL A 39 9.34 1.86 0.90
C VAL A 39 8.81 1.43 -0.46
N LYS A 40 9.47 1.85 -1.51
CA LYS A 40 9.24 1.33 -2.86
C LYS A 40 10.24 0.23 -3.11
N GLU A 41 9.78 -1.01 -3.16
CA GLU A 41 10.62 -2.19 -3.39
C GLU A 41 10.95 -2.35 -4.88
N GLU A 42 9.91 -2.34 -5.70
CA GLU A 42 9.96 -2.44 -7.15
C GLU A 42 8.99 -1.45 -7.78
N GLU A 43 8.81 -1.51 -9.08
CA GLU A 43 8.01 -0.52 -9.81
C GLU A 43 6.55 -0.44 -9.32
N LEU A 44 5.94 -1.57 -9.00
CA LEU A 44 4.54 -1.66 -8.56
C LEU A 44 4.38 -2.21 -7.13
N ASN A 45 5.49 -2.50 -6.44
CA ASN A 45 5.52 -3.08 -5.11
C ASN A 45 6.01 -2.07 -4.09
N TYR A 46 5.24 -1.93 -3.03
CA TYR A 46 5.53 -1.04 -1.91
C TYR A 46 5.43 -1.80 -0.60
N SER A 47 6.16 -1.35 0.39
CA SER A 47 5.98 -1.80 1.77
C SER A 47 5.77 -0.62 2.71
N LEU A 48 4.90 -0.81 3.67
CA LEU A 48 4.63 0.12 4.74
C LEU A 48 5.21 -0.49 6.02
N GLU A 49 6.21 0.14 6.60
CA GLU A 49 6.87 -0.29 7.82
C GLU A 49 6.45 0.56 9.00
N LEU A 50 5.95 -0.05 10.07
CA LEU A 50 5.60 0.65 11.31
C LEU A 50 6.45 0.13 12.47
N ALA A 51 7.08 1.03 13.21
CA ALA A 51 7.83 0.69 14.42
C ALA A 51 6.86 0.50 15.59
N VAL A 52 6.56 -0.76 15.91
CA VAL A 52 5.54 -1.16 16.90
C VAL A 52 6.16 -1.98 18.05
N ALA A 53 7.25 -1.49 18.61
CA ALA A 53 7.96 -2.16 19.69
C ALA A 53 7.02 -2.53 20.84
N GLY A 54 7.07 -3.79 21.26
CA GLY A 54 6.27 -4.32 22.38
C GLY A 54 4.84 -4.76 22.00
N PHE A 55 4.44 -4.62 20.76
CA PHE A 55 3.21 -5.22 20.25
C PHE A 55 3.50 -6.63 19.71
N LYS A 56 2.55 -7.52 19.90
CA LYS A 56 2.53 -8.85 19.30
C LYS A 56 1.50 -8.89 18.19
N GLU A 57 1.51 -9.91 17.36
CA GLU A 57 0.52 -10.11 16.29
C GLU A 57 -0.92 -10.06 16.83
N GLU A 58 -1.20 -10.69 17.98
CA GLU A 58 -2.51 -10.69 18.63
C GLU A 58 -3.02 -9.31 19.06
N HIS A 59 -2.12 -8.30 19.11
CA HIS A 59 -2.45 -6.91 19.47
C HIS A 59 -2.68 -6.01 18.26
N ILE A 60 -2.46 -6.53 17.06
CA ILE A 60 -2.51 -5.74 15.84
C ILE A 60 -3.65 -6.24 14.97
N ASP A 61 -4.48 -5.32 14.52
CA ASP A 61 -5.54 -5.58 13.56
C ASP A 61 -5.31 -4.75 12.29
N ILE A 62 -5.50 -5.39 11.14
CA ILE A 62 -5.29 -4.78 9.83
C ILE A 62 -6.55 -4.99 9.00
N GLU A 63 -7.21 -3.91 8.63
CA GLU A 63 -8.43 -3.92 7.85
C GLU A 63 -8.29 -3.03 6.60
N VAL A 64 -8.79 -3.52 5.47
CA VAL A 64 -8.96 -2.71 4.27
C VAL A 64 -10.43 -2.61 3.95
N LYS A 65 -10.95 -1.39 3.94
CA LYS A 65 -12.33 -1.10 3.58
C LYS A 65 -12.41 0.19 2.77
N ASP A 66 -13.14 0.16 1.66
CA ASP A 66 -13.37 1.32 0.80
C ASP A 66 -12.07 2.03 0.40
N HIS A 67 -11.04 1.26 0.03
CA HIS A 67 -9.68 1.73 -0.29
C HIS A 67 -8.98 2.46 0.88
N VAL A 68 -9.39 2.21 2.10
CA VAL A 68 -8.71 2.69 3.29
C VAL A 68 -8.12 1.52 4.05
N LEU A 69 -6.79 1.50 4.15
CA LEU A 69 -6.06 0.59 5.02
C LEU A 69 -6.05 1.17 6.43
N THR A 70 -6.63 0.47 7.35
CA THR A 70 -6.63 0.83 8.77
C THR A 70 -5.83 -0.20 9.55
N ILE A 71 -4.87 0.27 10.31
CA ILE A 71 -4.03 -0.54 11.18
C ILE A 71 -4.24 -0.06 12.62
N THR A 72 -4.60 -0.97 13.49
CA THR A 72 -4.89 -0.68 14.89
C THR A 72 -3.98 -1.51 15.79
N GLY A 73 -3.35 -0.88 16.74
CA GLY A 73 -2.61 -1.55 17.82
C GLY A 73 -3.34 -1.38 19.13
N ASP A 74 -3.84 -2.47 19.67
CA ASP A 74 -4.54 -2.50 20.98
C ASP A 74 -3.90 -3.56 21.85
N ARG A 75 -3.28 -3.13 22.92
CA ARG A 75 -2.69 -4.03 23.91
C ARG A 75 -3.12 -3.68 25.32
N PRO A 76 -3.28 -4.68 26.20
CA PRO A 76 -3.57 -4.44 27.60
C PRO A 76 -2.48 -3.57 28.23
N GLN A 77 -2.88 -2.46 28.82
CA GLN A 77 -1.93 -1.62 29.55
C GLN A 77 -1.47 -2.35 30.81
N ARG A 78 -0.16 -2.48 30.94
CA ARG A 78 0.41 -3.00 32.20
C ARG A 78 0.22 -1.97 33.29
N ARG A 79 -0.33 -2.40 34.44
CA ARG A 79 -0.56 -1.55 35.63
C ARG A 79 0.73 -1.12 36.33
N GLU A 80 1.91 -1.39 35.77
CA GLU A 80 3.21 -1.13 36.35
C GLU A 80 3.77 0.26 36.04
N GLN A 81 2.92 1.26 35.91
CA GLN A 81 3.38 2.63 35.59
C GLN A 81 4.28 3.24 36.66
N ASP A 82 4.10 2.80 37.89
CA ASP A 82 4.82 3.36 39.07
C ASP A 82 6.28 2.86 39.20
N LYS A 83 6.69 1.91 38.37
CA LYS A 83 8.05 1.33 38.46
C LYS A 83 9.05 1.97 37.50
N TYR A 84 8.58 2.84 36.57
CA TYR A 84 9.49 3.48 35.64
C TYR A 84 10.17 4.71 36.23
N VAL A 85 11.49 4.69 36.31
CA VAL A 85 12.29 5.91 36.58
C VAL A 85 12.23 6.86 35.37
N HIS A 86 12.21 6.30 34.14
CA HIS A 86 12.02 7.01 32.91
C HIS A 86 11.25 6.11 31.93
N LYS A 87 10.25 6.65 31.25
CA LYS A 87 9.46 5.94 30.24
C LYS A 87 9.56 6.65 28.90
N GLY A 88 10.40 6.13 28.01
CA GLY A 88 10.58 6.66 26.65
C GLY A 88 9.84 5.87 25.58
N ILE A 89 9.51 4.58 25.83
CA ILE A 89 8.78 3.74 24.88
C ILE A 89 7.29 3.87 25.12
N SER A 90 6.57 4.35 24.11
CA SER A 90 5.11 4.45 24.17
C SER A 90 4.48 3.05 24.11
N ALA A 91 3.56 2.80 25.03
CA ALA A 91 2.79 1.56 25.11
C ALA A 91 1.30 1.81 24.88
N ARG A 92 0.95 2.99 24.36
CA ARG A 92 -0.43 3.39 24.14
C ARG A 92 -1.05 2.68 22.95
N ASN A 93 -2.35 2.52 23.00
CA ASN A 93 -3.13 2.08 21.85
C ASN A 93 -3.09 3.15 20.74
N TRP A 94 -3.12 2.71 19.52
CA TRP A 94 -3.02 3.59 18.36
C TRP A 94 -3.84 3.08 17.19
N LYS A 95 -4.17 3.98 16.31
CA LYS A 95 -4.84 3.70 15.04
C LYS A 95 -4.24 4.56 13.95
N LYS A 96 -3.86 3.94 12.85
CA LYS A 96 -3.41 4.62 11.64
C LYS A 96 -4.25 4.20 10.45
N SER A 97 -4.55 5.16 9.59
CA SER A 97 -5.31 4.92 8.36
C SER A 97 -4.56 5.51 7.18
N PHE A 98 -4.50 4.74 6.11
CA PHE A 98 -3.85 5.11 4.85
C PHE A 98 -4.85 4.94 3.71
N ARG A 99 -4.99 5.96 2.89
CA ARG A 99 -5.85 5.87 1.73
C ARG A 99 -5.09 5.23 0.58
N LEU A 100 -5.60 4.10 0.10
CA LEU A 100 -5.06 3.37 -1.04
C LEU A 100 -5.67 3.87 -2.35
N SER A 101 -4.94 3.74 -3.46
CA SER A 101 -5.56 3.92 -4.76
C SER A 101 -6.51 2.77 -5.08
N GLU A 102 -7.38 2.96 -6.05
CA GLU A 102 -8.32 1.93 -6.51
C GLU A 102 -7.60 0.66 -7.05
N TYR A 103 -6.32 0.78 -7.39
CA TYR A 103 -5.50 -0.31 -7.93
C TYR A 103 -4.49 -0.87 -6.91
N THR A 104 -4.50 -0.39 -5.69
CA THR A 104 -3.56 -0.84 -4.65
C THR A 104 -4.23 -1.90 -3.79
N GLU A 105 -3.60 -3.06 -3.72
CA GLU A 105 -4.03 -4.18 -2.90
C GLU A 105 -3.00 -4.48 -1.81
N VAL A 106 -3.48 -4.93 -0.65
CA VAL A 106 -2.62 -5.46 0.42
C VAL A 106 -2.39 -6.93 0.16
N THR A 107 -1.15 -7.32 -0.06
CA THR A 107 -0.77 -8.69 -0.39
C THR A 107 -0.36 -9.50 0.83
N GLY A 108 0.03 -8.87 1.91
CA GLY A 108 0.39 -9.54 3.15
C GLY A 108 0.90 -8.59 4.22
N ALA A 109 1.12 -9.13 5.39
CA ALA A 109 1.74 -8.42 6.50
C ALA A 109 2.59 -9.37 7.34
N ASP A 110 3.66 -8.86 7.93
CA ASP A 110 4.57 -9.58 8.81
C ASP A 110 5.01 -8.69 9.98
N LEU A 111 5.23 -9.31 11.14
CA LEU A 111 5.74 -8.63 12.32
C LEU A 111 7.06 -9.28 12.75
N THR A 112 8.15 -8.62 12.45
CA THR A 112 9.49 -9.09 12.78
C THR A 112 10.29 -8.00 13.49
N ASP A 113 10.96 -8.36 14.56
CA ASP A 113 11.85 -7.46 15.33
C ASP A 113 11.19 -6.13 15.79
N GLY A 114 9.89 -6.14 16.03
CA GLY A 114 9.13 -4.95 16.42
C GLY A 114 8.78 -4.01 15.27
N ILE A 115 9.00 -4.44 14.05
CA ILE A 115 8.57 -3.75 12.83
C ILE A 115 7.42 -4.53 12.20
N LEU A 116 6.29 -3.86 12.03
CA LEU A 116 5.19 -4.36 11.24
C LEU A 116 5.39 -3.92 9.80
N THR A 117 5.53 -4.88 8.91
CA THR A 117 5.66 -4.64 7.46
C THR A 117 4.37 -5.05 6.77
N VAL A 118 3.73 -4.15 6.07
CA VAL A 118 2.53 -4.41 5.26
C VAL A 118 2.89 -4.25 3.80
N ASN A 119 2.75 -5.32 3.03
CA ASN A 119 3.09 -5.36 1.62
C ASN A 119 1.91 -4.90 0.77
N LEU A 120 2.18 -4.04 -0.19
CA LEU A 120 1.22 -3.43 -1.08
C LEU A 120 1.66 -3.64 -2.52
N GLU A 121 0.73 -4.01 -3.37
CA GLU A 121 0.95 -4.16 -4.80
C GLU A 121 -0.04 -3.29 -5.58
N VAL A 122 0.44 -2.62 -6.62
CA VAL A 122 -0.39 -1.88 -7.54
C VAL A 122 -0.74 -2.76 -8.74
N VAL A 123 -1.98 -3.23 -8.79
CA VAL A 123 -2.49 -4.08 -9.86
C VAL A 123 -3.13 -3.20 -10.94
N LEU A 124 -2.42 -2.99 -12.05
CA LEU A 124 -2.94 -2.22 -13.17
C LEU A 124 -3.88 -3.09 -14.01
N PRO A 125 -5.08 -2.59 -14.36
CA PRO A 125 -5.91 -3.22 -15.37
C PRO A 125 -5.14 -3.39 -16.68
N GLU A 126 -5.43 -4.44 -17.44
CA GLU A 126 -4.77 -4.70 -18.74
C GLU A 126 -4.83 -3.49 -19.69
N GLU A 127 -5.92 -2.74 -19.66
CA GLU A 127 -6.12 -1.51 -20.46
C GLU A 127 -5.14 -0.39 -20.09
N LYS A 128 -4.58 -0.40 -18.88
CA LYS A 128 -3.64 0.61 -18.37
C LYS A 128 -2.21 0.12 -18.33
N GLN A 129 -1.95 -1.12 -18.70
CA GLN A 129 -0.59 -1.66 -18.78
C GLN A 129 0.18 -1.03 -19.96
N PRO A 130 1.49 -0.85 -19.82
CA PRO A 130 2.31 -0.36 -20.92
C PRO A 130 2.21 -1.32 -22.12
N ARG A 131 1.79 -0.81 -23.26
CA ARG A 131 1.75 -1.56 -24.51
C ARG A 131 2.78 -1.03 -25.47
N LYS A 132 3.41 -1.92 -26.20
CA LYS A 132 4.34 -1.55 -27.25
C LYS A 132 3.56 -1.07 -28.48
N ILE A 133 3.80 0.15 -28.92
CA ILE A 133 3.22 0.71 -30.12
C ILE A 133 4.23 0.57 -31.24
N LEU A 134 3.83 -0.11 -32.33
CA LEU A 134 4.65 -0.28 -33.51
C LEU A 134 4.43 0.91 -34.47
N ILE A 135 5.52 1.53 -34.90
CA ILE A 135 5.46 2.64 -35.86
C ILE A 135 5.18 2.08 -37.24
N GLY A 136 4.19 2.62 -37.91
CA GLY A 136 3.89 2.31 -39.33
C GLY A 136 3.02 1.08 -39.57
N LYS A 137 2.49 0.43 -38.54
CA LYS A 137 1.45 -0.60 -38.68
C LYS A 137 0.21 -0.18 -37.94
N ASN A 138 -0.81 0.23 -38.64
CA ASN A 138 -2.15 0.23 -38.08
C ASN A 138 -2.61 -1.23 -38.07
N GLU A 139 -2.40 -1.91 -36.96
CA GLU A 139 -3.17 -3.12 -36.71
C GLU A 139 -4.58 -2.66 -36.40
N GLU A 140 -5.46 -2.83 -37.40
CA GLU A 140 -6.87 -2.85 -37.14
C GLU A 140 -7.08 -3.85 -36.00
N LEU A 141 -7.65 -3.37 -34.89
CA LEU A 141 -8.19 -4.24 -33.85
C LEU A 141 -9.28 -5.07 -34.52
N THR A 142 -8.88 -6.14 -35.15
CA THR A 142 -9.82 -7.20 -35.49
C THR A 142 -10.29 -7.72 -34.14
N ASN A 143 -11.42 -7.21 -33.70
CA ASN A 143 -12.27 -7.92 -32.79
C ASN A 143 -12.65 -9.24 -33.48
N ASP A 144 -11.75 -10.16 -33.40
CA ASP A 144 -12.06 -11.54 -33.66
C ASP A 144 -12.91 -12.03 -32.50
N THR A 145 -14.13 -11.54 -32.47
CA THR A 145 -15.20 -12.30 -31.89
C THR A 145 -15.20 -13.59 -32.66
N ASN A 146 -14.52 -14.55 -32.08
CA ASN A 146 -14.56 -15.92 -32.52
C ASN A 146 -16.02 -16.38 -32.40
N ARG A 147 -16.81 -15.97 -33.39
CA ARG A 147 -18.04 -16.62 -33.70
C ARG A 147 -17.64 -17.99 -34.18
N THR A 148 -17.53 -18.91 -33.28
CA THR A 148 -17.75 -20.30 -33.57
C THR A 148 -19.13 -20.37 -34.17
N LYS A 149 -19.20 -20.13 -35.45
CA LYS A 149 -20.31 -20.62 -36.23
C LYS A 149 -20.22 -22.11 -36.10
N GLY A 150 -21.09 -22.65 -35.26
CA GLY A 150 -21.30 -24.07 -35.27
C GLY A 150 -21.44 -24.50 -36.71
N LEU A 151 -20.49 -25.29 -37.13
CA LEU A 151 -20.57 -25.98 -38.39
C LEU A 151 -21.76 -26.90 -38.29
N PHE A 152 -22.87 -26.49 -38.81
CA PHE A 152 -23.93 -27.40 -39.10
C PHE A 152 -23.48 -28.23 -40.31
N SER A 153 -22.86 -29.38 -40.04
CA SER A 153 -22.67 -30.36 -41.04
C SER A 153 -24.06 -30.89 -41.40
N ARG A 154 -24.55 -30.52 -42.52
CA ARG A 154 -25.63 -31.24 -43.15
C ARG A 154 -25.01 -32.38 -43.92
N SER A 155 -25.26 -33.53 -43.47
CA SER A 155 -25.12 -34.74 -44.28
C SER A 155 -26.15 -34.71 -45.38
#